data_5477571f7287c6a66d7b5bb49dfda386
#
_entry.id   5477571f7287c6a66d7b5bb49dfda386
#
_cell.length_a   1.000
_cell.length_b   1.000
_cell.length_c   1.000
_cell.angle_alpha   90.00
_cell.angle_beta   90.00
_cell.angle_gamma   90.00
#
_symmetry.space_group_name_H-M   'P 1'
#
loop_
_entity.id
_entity.type
_entity.pdbx_description
1 polymer ?
#
loop_
_entity_poly.entity_id
_entity_poly.type
_entity_poly.pdbx_seq_one_letter_code
_entity_poly.pdbx_strand_id
1 'polypeptide(L)'
;MPKSRKFGLIIVGDEILSGRRQDKHLSKVIELLSARGMDLSWARFIGDDLDELVRIYRETFASGDIVFSTGGIGATPDDKTREAAAKALGVPLVLHPEAEALIMEYVMSRAAIGKIDQDMGAPENQRRLAMGVFPDGAEIVPNFYNRIPGFFIKDHTFVPGFPEMAWAMFEWVLDNKYLALQNNPTKTLAVNVYHIPESRIAPSLEEIESRWPDVTTFSLPKMAQGDTPGFIDLGVKGKNESSLKEAYDFLRGEVLRVGGRFSF
;
A
#
# COMPACT_ATOMS: atom_id res chain seq x y z
N MET A 1 -4.02 -11.84 23.60
CA MET A 1 -2.90 -11.49 22.72
C MET A 1 -3.19 -10.12 22.12
N PRO A 2 -2.24 -9.19 22.02
CA PRO A 2 -2.49 -7.94 21.30
C PRO A 2 -2.88 -8.28 19.87
N LYS A 3 -3.95 -7.64 19.37
CA LYS A 3 -4.41 -7.80 17.99
C LYS A 3 -3.24 -7.45 17.07
N SER A 4 -2.88 -8.35 16.15
CA SER A 4 -1.87 -8.03 15.12
C SER A 4 -2.31 -6.78 14.38
N ARG A 5 -1.45 -5.76 14.33
CA ARG A 5 -1.74 -4.50 13.63
C ARG A 5 -1.82 -4.79 12.13
N LYS A 6 -2.87 -4.32 11.50
CA LYS A 6 -3.11 -4.50 10.06
C LYS A 6 -2.55 -3.32 9.28
N PHE A 7 -2.08 -3.59 8.06
CA PHE A 7 -1.75 -2.54 7.10
C PHE A 7 -2.92 -2.30 6.16
N GLY A 8 -3.31 -1.05 6.01
CA GLY A 8 -4.33 -0.58 5.09
C GLY A 8 -3.79 0.40 4.06
N LEU A 9 -4.45 0.51 2.92
CA LEU A 9 -4.14 1.46 1.87
C LEU A 9 -5.41 2.23 1.47
N ILE A 10 -5.30 3.55 1.41
CA ILE A 10 -6.33 4.45 0.88
C ILE A 10 -5.75 5.14 -0.36
N ILE A 11 -6.45 5.04 -1.47
CA ILE A 11 -6.10 5.68 -2.74
C ILE A 11 -7.19 6.70 -3.02
N VAL A 12 -6.81 7.98 -3.02
CA VAL A 12 -7.71 9.12 -3.20
C VAL A 12 -7.53 9.71 -4.58
N GLY A 13 -8.63 9.91 -5.29
CA GLY A 13 -8.65 10.58 -6.58
C GLY A 13 -9.80 10.14 -7.47
N ASP A 14 -10.61 11.09 -7.93
CA ASP A 14 -11.70 10.86 -8.88
C ASP A 14 -11.21 10.34 -10.23
N GLU A 15 -9.96 10.67 -10.62
CA GLU A 15 -9.36 10.19 -11.86
C GLU A 15 -9.09 8.68 -11.84
N ILE A 16 -8.88 8.10 -10.65
CA ILE A 16 -8.74 6.65 -10.48
C ILE A 16 -10.11 5.99 -10.60
N LEU A 17 -11.12 6.51 -9.90
CA LEU A 17 -12.48 5.96 -9.92
C LEU A 17 -13.13 6.08 -11.29
N SER A 18 -12.85 7.15 -12.03
CA SER A 18 -13.36 7.35 -13.39
C SER A 18 -12.60 6.57 -14.47
N GLY A 19 -11.50 5.90 -14.10
CA GLY A 19 -10.64 5.15 -15.04
C GLY A 19 -9.78 6.05 -15.95
N ARG A 20 -9.74 7.37 -15.73
CA ARG A 20 -8.86 8.29 -16.48
C ARG A 20 -7.39 8.03 -16.20
N ARG A 21 -7.08 7.53 -15.00
CA ARG A 21 -5.75 7.13 -14.56
C ARG A 21 -5.81 5.75 -13.93
N GLN A 22 -4.86 4.90 -14.28
CA GLN A 22 -4.74 3.59 -13.65
C GLN A 22 -3.94 3.72 -12.35
N ASP A 23 -4.44 3.09 -11.28
CA ASP A 23 -3.70 2.99 -10.03
C ASP A 23 -2.42 2.16 -10.21
N LYS A 24 -1.35 2.63 -9.56
CA LYS A 24 -0.05 1.95 -9.48
C LYS A 24 0.42 1.76 -8.04
N HIS A 25 -0.33 2.28 -7.08
CA HIS A 25 0.08 2.25 -5.67
C HIS A 25 -0.23 0.93 -5.01
N LEU A 26 -1.39 0.31 -5.32
CA LEU A 26 -1.80 -0.95 -4.70
C LEU A 26 -0.75 -2.06 -4.89
N SER A 27 -0.34 -2.29 -6.12
CA SER A 27 0.67 -3.32 -6.43
C SER A 27 2.02 -3.03 -5.77
N LYS A 28 2.43 -1.75 -5.75
CA LYS A 28 3.71 -1.35 -5.14
C LYS A 28 3.69 -1.45 -3.62
N VAL A 29 2.62 -1.06 -2.96
CA VAL A 29 2.50 -1.20 -1.51
C VAL A 29 2.49 -2.68 -1.09
N ILE A 30 1.82 -3.55 -1.85
CA ILE A 30 1.90 -5.00 -1.64
C ILE A 30 3.35 -5.48 -1.76
N GLU A 31 4.07 -5.09 -2.80
CA GLU A 31 5.49 -5.43 -3.00
C GLU A 31 6.36 -4.97 -1.81
N LEU A 32 6.23 -3.69 -1.41
CA LEU A 32 7.01 -3.09 -0.33
C LEU A 32 6.78 -3.78 1.03
N LEU A 33 5.53 -4.11 1.34
CA LEU A 33 5.16 -4.84 2.54
C LEU A 33 5.66 -6.27 2.50
N SER A 34 5.41 -6.99 1.39
CA SER A 34 5.82 -8.39 1.22
C SER A 34 7.33 -8.56 1.30
N ALA A 35 8.11 -7.65 0.72
CA ALA A 35 9.57 -7.65 0.81
C ALA A 35 10.09 -7.54 2.25
N ARG A 36 9.26 -7.00 3.17
CA ARG A 36 9.55 -6.84 4.60
C ARG A 36 8.81 -7.85 5.49
N GLY A 37 8.24 -8.89 4.89
CA GLY A 37 7.49 -9.94 5.60
C GLY A 37 6.18 -9.46 6.25
N MET A 38 5.59 -8.41 5.70
CA MET A 38 4.31 -7.85 6.11
C MET A 38 3.30 -7.98 4.97
N ASP A 39 2.01 -7.94 5.30
CA ASP A 39 0.93 -8.13 4.34
C ASP A 39 -0.05 -6.95 4.37
N LEU A 40 -0.51 -6.51 3.19
CA LEU A 40 -1.61 -5.58 3.09
C LEU A 40 -2.92 -6.29 3.44
N SER A 41 -3.66 -5.76 4.40
CA SER A 41 -4.90 -6.38 4.88
C SER A 41 -6.14 -5.89 4.16
N TRP A 42 -6.13 -4.63 3.73
CA TRP A 42 -7.25 -4.02 3.00
C TRP A 42 -6.77 -2.83 2.17
N ALA A 43 -7.53 -2.50 1.11
CA ALA A 43 -7.36 -1.30 0.32
C ALA A 43 -8.73 -0.67 0.02
N ARG A 44 -8.77 0.67 -0.08
CA ARG A 44 -9.96 1.45 -0.43
C ARG A 44 -9.60 2.48 -1.50
N PHE A 45 -10.47 2.62 -2.48
CA PHE A 45 -10.43 3.66 -3.49
C PHE A 45 -11.54 4.66 -3.20
N ILE A 46 -11.21 5.94 -3.07
CA ILE A 46 -12.13 6.99 -2.61
C ILE A 46 -11.97 8.20 -3.53
N GLY A 47 -13.08 8.84 -3.87
CA GLY A 47 -13.07 10.11 -4.60
C GLY A 47 -12.69 11.31 -3.73
N ASP A 48 -12.60 12.48 -4.35
CA ASP A 48 -12.21 13.74 -3.70
C ASP A 48 -13.37 14.40 -2.92
N ASP A 49 -14.28 13.57 -2.37
CA ASP A 49 -15.38 14.02 -1.52
C ASP A 49 -14.93 14.18 -0.08
N LEU A 50 -15.07 15.40 0.45
CA LEU A 50 -14.59 15.75 1.80
C LEU A 50 -15.29 14.96 2.90
N ASP A 51 -16.60 14.82 2.83
CA ASP A 51 -17.39 14.19 3.90
C ASP A 51 -17.13 12.68 3.93
N GLU A 52 -16.99 12.06 2.76
CA GLU A 52 -16.61 10.65 2.64
C GLU A 52 -15.19 10.41 3.15
N LEU A 53 -14.23 11.25 2.81
CA LEU A 53 -12.86 11.17 3.33
C LEU A 53 -12.83 11.33 4.85
N VAL A 54 -13.58 12.29 5.43
CA VAL A 54 -13.68 12.48 6.86
C VAL A 54 -14.25 11.23 7.54
N ARG A 55 -15.29 10.64 6.97
CA ARG A 55 -15.91 9.41 7.48
C ARG A 55 -14.91 8.26 7.52
N ILE A 56 -14.19 8.05 6.42
CA ILE A 56 -13.20 6.97 6.29
C ILE A 56 -12.00 7.18 7.22
N TYR A 57 -11.45 8.39 7.28
CA TYR A 57 -10.32 8.65 8.19
C TYR A 57 -10.72 8.54 9.65
N ARG A 58 -11.95 8.96 10.04
CA ARG A 58 -12.44 8.74 11.40
C ARG A 58 -12.53 7.25 11.76
N GLU A 59 -13.02 6.44 10.84
CA GLU A 59 -13.07 4.98 11.00
C GLU A 59 -11.67 4.38 11.15
N THR A 60 -10.74 4.75 10.26
CA THR A 60 -9.39 4.16 10.24
C THR A 60 -8.52 4.64 11.39
N PHE A 61 -8.60 5.90 11.82
CA PHE A 61 -7.93 6.39 13.03
C PHE A 61 -8.41 5.66 14.31
N ALA A 62 -9.66 5.21 14.34
CA ALA A 62 -10.21 4.45 15.45
C ALA A 62 -9.87 2.96 15.41
N SER A 63 -9.46 2.41 14.26
CA SER A 63 -9.19 0.97 14.07
C SER A 63 -7.91 0.49 14.76
N GLY A 64 -6.92 1.38 14.91
CA GLY A 64 -5.55 1.05 15.32
C GLY A 64 -4.71 0.41 14.21
N ASP A 65 -5.19 0.39 12.98
CA ASP A 65 -4.44 -0.08 11.81
C ASP A 65 -3.35 0.93 11.42
N ILE A 66 -2.33 0.45 10.72
CA ILE A 66 -1.33 1.28 10.06
C ILE A 66 -1.85 1.55 8.65
N VAL A 67 -1.99 2.83 8.28
CA VAL A 67 -2.64 3.19 7.03
C VAL A 67 -1.72 4.04 6.16
N PHE A 68 -1.55 3.64 4.92
CA PHE A 68 -0.98 4.47 3.87
C PHE A 68 -2.12 5.15 3.10
N SER A 69 -2.05 6.47 2.94
CA SER A 69 -2.99 7.25 2.13
C SER A 69 -2.25 8.01 1.05
N THR A 70 -2.67 7.87 -0.18
CA THR A 70 -2.05 8.53 -1.33
C THR A 70 -3.09 9.36 -2.09
N GLY A 71 -2.69 10.58 -2.50
CA GLY A 71 -3.53 11.53 -3.22
C GLY A 71 -4.18 12.60 -2.35
N GLY A 72 -4.66 13.66 -2.98
CA GLY A 72 -5.42 14.73 -2.36
C GLY A 72 -4.65 15.62 -1.37
N ILE A 73 -3.31 15.67 -1.44
CA ILE A 73 -2.49 16.56 -0.59
C ILE A 73 -1.76 17.66 -1.37
N GLY A 74 -2.11 17.90 -2.62
CA GLY A 74 -1.56 18.95 -3.47
C GLY A 74 -2.06 20.36 -3.12
N ALA A 75 -2.05 21.26 -4.11
CA ALA A 75 -2.41 22.67 -3.94
C ALA A 75 -3.68 23.07 -4.69
N THR A 76 -4.43 22.12 -5.24
CA THR A 76 -5.63 22.37 -6.01
C THR A 76 -6.90 22.23 -5.16
N PRO A 77 -8.04 22.80 -5.56
CA PRO A 77 -9.26 22.81 -4.73
C PRO A 77 -9.85 21.42 -4.45
N ASP A 78 -9.52 20.41 -5.24
CA ASP A 78 -9.88 19.01 -5.09
C ASP A 78 -8.99 18.26 -4.09
N ASP A 79 -7.85 18.83 -3.68
CA ASP A 79 -6.97 18.25 -2.67
C ASP A 79 -7.55 18.36 -1.25
N LYS A 80 -8.45 17.46 -0.87
CA LYS A 80 -9.22 17.47 0.38
C LYS A 80 -8.63 16.65 1.52
N THR A 81 -7.61 15.84 1.26
CA THR A 81 -7.08 14.84 2.20
C THR A 81 -6.59 15.46 3.51
N ARG A 82 -5.87 16.60 3.48
CA ARG A 82 -5.37 17.28 4.69
C ARG A 82 -6.51 17.80 5.57
N GLU A 83 -7.49 18.44 4.94
CA GLU A 83 -8.68 18.95 5.63
C GLU A 83 -9.51 17.81 6.23
N ALA A 84 -9.70 16.74 5.47
CA ALA A 84 -10.41 15.55 5.92
C ALA A 84 -9.75 14.89 7.13
N ALA A 85 -8.41 14.73 7.09
CA ALA A 85 -7.66 14.18 8.21
C ALA A 85 -7.78 15.05 9.47
N ALA A 86 -7.65 16.37 9.35
CA ALA A 86 -7.79 17.32 10.45
C ALA A 86 -9.22 17.26 11.07
N LYS A 87 -10.25 17.29 10.23
CA LYS A 87 -11.65 17.17 10.65
C LYS A 87 -11.95 15.82 11.32
N ALA A 88 -11.41 14.74 10.79
CA ALA A 88 -11.58 13.40 11.35
C ALA A 88 -10.98 13.29 12.76
N LEU A 89 -9.85 13.97 13.01
CA LEU A 89 -9.16 14.03 14.30
C LEU A 89 -9.71 15.09 15.25
N GLY A 90 -10.46 16.08 14.74
CA GLY A 90 -10.94 17.20 15.52
C GLY A 90 -9.83 18.19 15.92
N VAL A 91 -8.80 18.33 15.08
CA VAL A 91 -7.66 19.25 15.30
C VAL A 91 -7.62 20.32 14.21
N PRO A 92 -7.00 21.49 14.47
CA PRO A 92 -6.83 22.52 13.45
C PRO A 92 -5.80 22.08 12.39
N LEU A 93 -5.87 22.75 11.22
CA LEU A 93 -4.80 22.76 10.23
C LEU A 93 -3.81 23.88 10.58
N VAL A 94 -2.53 23.56 10.64
CA VAL A 94 -1.45 24.50 10.94
C VAL A 94 -0.30 24.38 9.93
N LEU A 95 0.34 25.49 9.59
CA LEU A 95 1.55 25.43 8.80
C LEU A 95 2.67 24.79 9.64
N HIS A 96 3.15 23.65 9.19
CA HIS A 96 4.18 22.90 9.91
C HIS A 96 5.55 23.58 9.72
N PRO A 97 6.27 23.95 10.79
CA PRO A 97 7.52 24.74 10.67
C PRO A 97 8.59 24.08 9.80
N GLU A 98 8.77 22.77 9.91
CA GLU A 98 9.72 22.04 9.08
C GLU A 98 9.26 21.96 7.61
N ALA A 99 7.95 21.81 7.35
CA ALA A 99 7.41 21.83 6.00
C ALA A 99 7.61 23.20 5.35
N GLU A 100 7.37 24.28 6.09
CA GLU A 100 7.64 25.66 5.64
C GLU A 100 9.10 25.80 5.21
N ALA A 101 10.05 25.41 6.06
CA ALA A 101 11.49 25.48 5.77
C ALA A 101 11.86 24.70 4.51
N LEU A 102 11.37 23.46 4.36
CA LEU A 102 11.61 22.60 3.20
C LEU A 102 11.03 23.19 1.90
N ILE A 103 9.82 23.76 1.97
CA ILE A 103 9.17 24.39 0.82
C ILE A 103 9.90 25.68 0.42
N MET A 104 10.32 26.49 1.39
CA MET A 104 11.13 27.68 1.12
C MET A 104 12.45 27.31 0.45
N GLU A 105 13.15 26.29 0.95
CA GLU A 105 14.38 25.77 0.33
C GLU A 105 14.14 25.31 -1.12
N TYR A 106 13.04 24.59 -1.36
CA TYR A 106 12.64 24.21 -2.71
C TYR A 106 12.44 25.44 -3.62
N VAL A 107 11.67 26.44 -3.15
CA VAL A 107 11.43 27.68 -3.91
C VAL A 107 12.73 28.37 -4.25
N MET A 108 13.62 28.59 -3.27
CA MET A 108 14.89 29.26 -3.48
C MET A 108 15.80 28.48 -4.46
N SER A 109 15.85 27.17 -4.35
CA SER A 109 16.64 26.34 -5.26
C SER A 109 16.14 26.39 -6.71
N ARG A 110 14.84 26.50 -6.92
CA ARG A 110 14.24 26.59 -8.25
C ARG A 110 14.32 27.99 -8.83
N ALA A 111 14.21 29.01 -7.98
CA ALA A 111 14.39 30.41 -8.35
C ALA A 111 15.83 30.69 -8.81
N ALA A 112 16.82 30.13 -8.12
CA ALA A 112 18.23 30.27 -8.48
C ALA A 112 18.57 29.80 -9.91
N ILE A 113 17.76 28.92 -10.47
CA ILE A 113 17.89 28.43 -11.86
C ILE A 113 16.81 29.00 -12.79
N GLY A 114 16.13 30.07 -12.37
CA GLY A 114 15.17 30.82 -13.19
C GLY A 114 13.86 30.08 -13.53
N LYS A 115 13.51 29.04 -12.76
CA LYS A 115 12.30 28.23 -13.05
C LYS A 115 11.03 28.75 -12.39
N ILE A 116 11.15 29.46 -11.28
CA ILE A 116 10.02 30.02 -10.53
C ILE A 116 10.43 31.36 -9.90
N ASP A 117 9.45 32.16 -9.48
CA ASP A 117 9.70 33.38 -8.71
C ASP A 117 10.27 33.04 -7.32
N GLN A 118 11.20 33.87 -6.83
CA GLN A 118 11.74 33.77 -5.49
C GLN A 118 10.87 34.43 -4.41
N ASP A 119 9.93 35.30 -4.82
CA ASP A 119 9.05 36.00 -3.88
C ASP A 119 8.08 35.02 -3.21
N MET A 120 8.26 34.80 -1.92
CA MET A 120 7.36 33.97 -1.15
C MET A 120 5.94 34.55 -1.04
N GLY A 121 5.76 35.85 -1.29
CA GLY A 121 4.45 36.50 -1.38
C GLY A 121 3.72 36.22 -2.70
N ALA A 122 4.40 35.73 -3.73
CA ALA A 122 3.80 35.39 -5.00
C ALA A 122 2.70 34.32 -4.84
N PRO A 123 1.54 34.42 -5.54
CA PRO A 123 0.41 33.50 -5.37
C PRO A 123 0.77 32.02 -5.53
N GLU A 124 1.68 31.70 -6.45
CA GLU A 124 2.13 30.33 -6.66
C GLU A 124 2.94 29.78 -5.46
N ASN A 125 3.77 30.62 -4.85
CA ASN A 125 4.58 30.24 -3.70
C ASN A 125 3.72 30.13 -2.44
N GLN A 126 2.70 30.98 -2.30
CA GLN A 126 1.69 30.84 -1.24
C GLN A 126 0.91 29.52 -1.38
N ARG A 127 0.56 29.10 -2.59
CA ARG A 127 -0.05 27.77 -2.82
C ARG A 127 0.91 26.63 -2.47
N ARG A 128 2.20 26.79 -2.76
CA ARG A 128 3.24 25.82 -2.34
C ARG A 128 3.34 25.73 -0.83
N LEU A 129 3.34 26.86 -0.12
CA LEU A 129 3.34 26.89 1.34
C LEU A 129 2.08 26.21 1.92
N ALA A 130 0.92 26.39 1.27
CA ALA A 130 -0.30 25.73 1.70
C ALA A 130 -0.20 24.19 1.65
N MET A 131 0.70 23.62 0.84
CA MET A 131 0.95 22.15 0.88
C MET A 131 1.65 21.69 2.15
N GLY A 132 2.28 22.60 2.91
CA GLY A 132 2.88 22.35 4.23
C GLY A 132 1.92 22.57 5.40
N VAL A 133 0.65 22.85 5.14
CA VAL A 133 -0.39 23.00 6.18
C VAL A 133 -0.95 21.62 6.49
N PHE A 134 -0.70 21.11 7.71
CA PHE A 134 -1.06 19.76 8.14
C PHE A 134 -1.95 19.78 9.38
N PRO A 135 -2.62 18.67 9.72
CA PRO A 135 -3.28 18.52 11.03
C PRO A 135 -2.28 18.76 12.16
N ASP A 136 -2.70 19.52 13.18
CA ASP A 136 -1.85 19.80 14.33
C ASP A 136 -1.37 18.51 15.01
N GLY A 137 -0.08 18.45 15.34
CA GLY A 137 0.58 17.26 15.86
C GLY A 137 1.05 16.27 14.79
N ALA A 138 0.96 16.61 13.51
CA ALA A 138 1.55 15.80 12.45
C ALA A 138 3.08 15.83 12.49
N GLU A 139 3.72 14.77 12.02
CA GLU A 139 5.15 14.67 11.78
C GLU A 139 5.43 14.67 10.27
N ILE A 140 6.61 15.13 9.87
CA ILE A 140 7.01 15.16 8.46
C ILE A 140 7.31 13.76 7.93
N VAL A 141 6.85 13.51 6.70
CA VAL A 141 7.32 12.40 5.86
C VAL A 141 8.13 13.01 4.72
N PRO A 142 9.46 12.77 4.68
CA PRO A 142 10.33 13.42 3.73
C PRO A 142 10.05 12.98 2.30
N ASN A 143 10.05 13.95 1.38
CA ASN A 143 9.92 13.71 -0.05
C ASN A 143 11.26 13.98 -0.75
N PHE A 144 11.95 12.92 -1.13
CA PHE A 144 13.28 13.01 -1.74
C PHE A 144 13.26 13.51 -3.19
N TYR A 145 12.10 13.56 -3.82
CA TYR A 145 11.96 14.01 -5.21
C TYR A 145 11.96 15.53 -5.35
N ASN A 146 11.16 16.23 -4.53
CA ASN A 146 10.96 17.67 -4.66
C ASN A 146 10.95 18.43 -3.33
N ARG A 147 11.27 17.76 -2.20
CA ARG A 147 11.29 18.31 -0.83
C ARG A 147 9.95 18.82 -0.28
N ILE A 148 8.87 18.82 -1.06
CA ILE A 148 7.53 19.13 -0.55
C ILE A 148 7.02 17.89 0.21
N PRO A 149 6.97 17.95 1.54
CA PRO A 149 6.79 16.74 2.33
C PRO A 149 5.35 16.24 2.31
N GLY A 150 5.17 14.96 2.65
CA GLY A 150 3.92 14.43 3.18
C GLY A 150 3.89 14.57 4.70
N PHE A 151 2.89 13.96 5.33
CA PHE A 151 2.77 13.98 6.78
C PHE A 151 2.36 12.63 7.34
N PHE A 152 2.68 12.44 8.61
CA PHE A 152 2.35 11.27 9.39
C PHE A 152 1.61 11.70 10.68
N ILE A 153 0.50 11.04 10.99
CA ILE A 153 -0.21 11.27 12.24
C ILE A 153 -1.00 10.01 12.63
N LYS A 154 -0.90 9.58 13.90
CA LYS A 154 -1.64 8.41 14.45
C LYS A 154 -1.58 7.18 13.53
N ASP A 155 -0.38 6.74 13.19
CA ASP A 155 -0.14 5.59 12.31
C ASP A 155 -0.71 5.70 10.89
N HIS A 156 -1.09 6.89 10.46
CA HIS A 156 -1.47 7.18 9.09
C HIS A 156 -0.37 7.99 8.40
N THR A 157 0.02 7.54 7.22
CA THR A 157 1.01 8.19 6.35
C THR A 157 0.29 8.77 5.15
N PHE A 158 0.43 10.06 4.92
CA PHE A 158 -0.21 10.79 3.82
C PHE A 158 0.85 11.28 2.85
N VAL A 159 0.74 10.86 1.59
CA VAL A 159 1.71 11.14 0.53
C VAL A 159 1.02 11.57 -0.77
N PRO A 160 1.74 12.25 -1.70
CA PRO A 160 1.18 12.62 -3.00
C PRO A 160 0.72 11.41 -3.82
N GLY A 161 -0.23 11.62 -4.75
CA GLY A 161 -0.68 10.61 -5.71
C GLY A 161 0.28 10.33 -6.88
N PHE A 162 1.54 10.75 -6.79
CA PHE A 162 2.56 10.52 -7.81
C PHE A 162 3.48 9.36 -7.41
N PRO A 163 3.53 8.26 -8.19
CA PRO A 163 4.35 7.09 -7.90
C PRO A 163 5.81 7.42 -7.58
N GLU A 164 6.41 8.32 -8.34
CA GLU A 164 7.81 8.73 -8.22
C GLU A 164 8.14 9.38 -6.86
N MET A 165 7.13 9.92 -6.18
CA MET A 165 7.24 10.51 -4.86
C MET A 165 6.78 9.54 -3.78
N ALA A 166 5.56 9.03 -3.91
CA ALA A 166 4.88 8.25 -2.89
C ALA A 166 5.64 6.97 -2.50
N TRP A 167 6.24 6.26 -3.46
CA TRP A 167 6.87 4.97 -3.20
C TRP A 167 8.09 5.09 -2.29
N ALA A 168 8.98 6.04 -2.58
CA ALA A 168 10.14 6.31 -1.72
C ALA A 168 9.73 6.80 -0.32
N MET A 169 8.62 7.55 -0.23
CA MET A 169 8.08 8.02 1.05
C MET A 169 7.50 6.85 1.87
N PHE A 170 6.79 5.90 1.25
CA PHE A 170 6.33 4.68 1.91
C PHE A 170 7.49 3.81 2.39
N GLU A 171 8.52 3.62 1.56
CA GLU A 171 9.74 2.90 1.96
C GLU A 171 10.37 3.54 3.20
N TRP A 172 10.55 4.85 3.17
CA TRP A 172 11.12 5.57 4.31
C TRP A 172 10.30 5.36 5.59
N VAL A 173 8.98 5.43 5.52
CA VAL A 173 8.10 5.21 6.68
C VAL A 173 8.22 3.78 7.19
N LEU A 174 8.22 2.78 6.31
CA LEU A 174 8.37 1.38 6.69
C LEU A 174 9.71 1.14 7.41
N ASP A 175 10.79 1.73 6.92
CA ASP A 175 12.14 1.50 7.42
C ASP A 175 12.49 2.35 8.66
N ASN A 176 11.77 3.45 8.92
CA ASN A 176 12.04 4.32 10.06
C ASN A 176 10.99 4.20 11.20
N LYS A 177 9.72 3.95 10.87
CA LYS A 177 8.66 3.88 11.88
C LYS A 177 8.21 2.45 12.19
N TYR A 178 8.37 1.51 11.25
CA TYR A 178 7.84 0.14 11.38
C TYR A 178 8.90 -0.95 11.24
N LEU A 179 10.17 -0.60 11.41
CA LEU A 179 11.29 -1.57 11.37
C LEU A 179 11.06 -2.77 12.32
N ALA A 180 10.52 -2.51 13.51
CA ALA A 180 10.23 -3.55 14.50
C ALA A 180 9.13 -4.54 14.10
N LEU A 181 8.31 -4.21 13.09
CA LEU A 181 7.26 -5.08 12.56
C LEU A 181 7.75 -5.94 11.38
N GLN A 182 8.92 -5.64 10.85
CA GLN A 182 9.49 -6.40 9.74
C GLN A 182 9.83 -7.82 10.17
N ASN A 183 9.60 -8.76 9.26
CA ASN A 183 9.80 -10.19 9.51
C ASN A 183 10.38 -10.83 8.24
N ASN A 184 10.64 -12.13 8.30
CA ASN A 184 11.02 -12.87 7.09
C ASN A 184 9.91 -12.76 6.03
N PRO A 185 10.27 -12.47 4.77
CA PRO A 185 9.31 -12.45 3.68
C PRO A 185 8.57 -13.79 3.56
N THR A 186 7.28 -13.72 3.26
CA THR A 186 6.50 -14.90 2.92
C THR A 186 7.01 -15.46 1.59
N LYS A 187 7.45 -16.72 1.60
CA LYS A 187 7.84 -17.45 0.40
C LYS A 187 6.63 -18.17 -0.19
N THR A 188 6.62 -18.29 -1.51
CA THR A 188 5.60 -19.01 -2.25
C THR A 188 6.25 -20.11 -3.07
N LEU A 189 5.72 -21.32 -2.99
CA LEU A 189 6.04 -22.43 -3.89
C LEU A 189 4.77 -22.81 -4.63
N ALA A 190 4.83 -22.77 -5.96
CA ALA A 190 3.68 -22.99 -6.82
C ALA A 190 4.01 -23.88 -8.01
N VAL A 191 2.96 -24.47 -8.60
CA VAL A 191 3.05 -25.31 -9.79
C VAL A 191 1.78 -25.18 -10.62
N ASN A 192 1.91 -25.18 -11.94
CA ASN A 192 0.78 -25.22 -12.84
C ASN A 192 0.27 -26.68 -12.97
N VAL A 193 -0.99 -26.89 -12.62
CA VAL A 193 -1.65 -28.18 -12.57
C VAL A 193 -2.70 -28.28 -13.68
N TYR A 194 -2.63 -29.36 -14.44
CA TYR A 194 -3.52 -29.66 -15.56
C TYR A 194 -4.36 -30.89 -15.30
N HIS A 195 -5.47 -31.03 -16.03
CA HIS A 195 -6.31 -32.23 -16.14
C HIS A 195 -7.09 -32.59 -14.87
N ILE A 196 -7.17 -31.74 -13.86
CA ILE A 196 -8.08 -31.96 -12.72
C ILE A 196 -8.90 -30.70 -12.46
N PRO A 197 -10.16 -30.86 -12.01
CA PRO A 197 -10.93 -29.74 -11.47
C PRO A 197 -10.42 -29.36 -10.07
N GLU A 198 -10.56 -28.10 -9.70
CA GLU A 198 -10.16 -27.56 -8.39
C GLU A 198 -10.82 -28.33 -7.23
N SER A 199 -12.09 -28.71 -7.38
CA SER A 199 -12.84 -29.48 -6.37
C SER A 199 -12.21 -30.81 -6.00
N ARG A 200 -11.39 -31.40 -6.88
CA ARG A 200 -10.73 -32.69 -6.60
C ARG A 200 -9.51 -32.55 -5.70
N ILE A 201 -8.84 -31.38 -5.72
CA ILE A 201 -7.66 -31.11 -4.90
C ILE A 201 -8.00 -30.34 -3.61
N ALA A 202 -9.18 -29.73 -3.51
CA ALA A 202 -9.60 -28.96 -2.35
C ALA A 202 -9.43 -29.68 -1.01
N PRO A 203 -9.82 -30.98 -0.86
CA PRO A 203 -9.60 -31.68 0.41
C PRO A 203 -8.12 -31.76 0.82
N SER A 204 -7.21 -31.88 -0.15
CA SER A 204 -5.76 -31.92 0.14
C SER A 204 -5.22 -30.56 0.57
N LEU A 205 -5.82 -29.44 0.11
CA LEU A 205 -5.48 -28.10 0.56
C LEU A 205 -5.92 -27.89 2.02
N GLU A 206 -7.11 -28.34 2.39
CA GLU A 206 -7.60 -28.32 3.77
C GLU A 206 -6.71 -29.15 4.70
N GLU A 207 -6.25 -30.33 4.25
CA GLU A 207 -5.34 -31.17 5.00
C GLU A 207 -3.97 -30.47 5.22
N ILE A 208 -3.45 -29.78 4.20
CA ILE A 208 -2.20 -29.02 4.30
C ILE A 208 -2.30 -27.94 5.40
N GLU A 209 -3.33 -27.11 5.37
CA GLU A 209 -3.52 -26.05 6.35
C GLU A 209 -3.77 -26.56 7.76
N SER A 210 -4.37 -27.74 7.90
CA SER A 210 -4.51 -28.41 9.18
C SER A 210 -3.17 -28.97 9.73
N ARG A 211 -2.36 -29.55 8.83
CA ARG A 211 -1.11 -30.22 9.19
C ARG A 211 0.06 -29.25 9.41
N TRP A 212 0.10 -28.16 8.66
CA TRP A 212 1.08 -27.09 8.77
C TRP A 212 0.39 -25.73 9.00
N PRO A 213 0.04 -25.40 10.26
CA PRO A 213 -0.72 -24.17 10.58
C PRO A 213 -0.05 -22.85 10.22
N ASP A 214 1.26 -22.87 9.95
CA ASP A 214 2.10 -21.75 9.50
C ASP A 214 2.21 -21.65 7.97
N VAL A 215 1.50 -22.52 7.24
CA VAL A 215 1.41 -22.55 5.78
C VAL A 215 -0.02 -22.27 5.36
N THR A 216 -0.20 -21.45 4.34
CA THR A 216 -1.50 -21.23 3.67
C THR A 216 -1.43 -21.72 2.25
N THR A 217 -2.56 -22.24 1.74
CA THR A 217 -2.69 -22.73 0.37
C THR A 217 -3.32 -21.68 -0.53
N PHE A 218 -3.16 -21.82 -1.83
CA PHE A 218 -3.93 -21.10 -2.83
C PHE A 218 -4.16 -21.93 -4.07
N SER A 219 -5.26 -21.64 -4.74
CA SER A 219 -5.68 -22.25 -6.01
C SER A 219 -6.25 -21.15 -6.90
N LEU A 220 -5.62 -20.92 -8.05
CA LEU A 220 -5.97 -19.86 -8.99
C LEU A 220 -6.21 -20.45 -10.38
N PRO A 221 -7.46 -20.82 -10.71
CA PRO A 221 -7.80 -21.36 -12.02
C PRO A 221 -7.53 -20.34 -13.13
N LYS A 222 -6.88 -20.79 -14.19
CA LYS A 222 -6.64 -20.04 -15.42
C LYS A 222 -7.40 -20.72 -16.56
N MET A 223 -8.27 -19.95 -17.21
CA MET A 223 -9.04 -20.44 -18.36
C MET A 223 -8.14 -20.66 -19.57
N ALA A 224 -8.50 -21.62 -20.43
CA ALA A 224 -7.83 -21.81 -21.71
C ALA A 224 -7.90 -20.51 -22.55
N GLN A 225 -6.79 -20.17 -23.20
CA GLN A 225 -6.69 -19.00 -24.06
C GLN A 225 -5.93 -19.34 -25.34
N GLY A 226 -6.62 -19.30 -26.48
CA GLY A 226 -6.06 -19.76 -27.75
C GLY A 226 -5.63 -21.24 -27.67
N ASP A 227 -4.40 -21.53 -28.05
CA ASP A 227 -3.81 -22.88 -28.00
C ASP A 227 -3.27 -23.27 -26.61
N THR A 228 -3.31 -22.34 -25.64
CA THR A 228 -2.84 -22.62 -24.27
C THR A 228 -3.97 -23.29 -23.47
N PRO A 229 -3.78 -24.54 -23.00
CA PRO A 229 -4.80 -25.21 -22.19
C PRO A 229 -4.99 -24.52 -20.84
N GLY A 230 -6.20 -24.58 -20.29
CA GLY A 230 -6.46 -24.12 -18.94
C GLY A 230 -5.66 -24.92 -17.91
N PHE A 231 -5.28 -24.28 -16.83
CA PHE A 231 -4.55 -24.87 -15.72
C PHE A 231 -4.96 -24.22 -14.39
N ILE A 232 -4.55 -24.83 -13.30
CA ILE A 232 -4.65 -24.25 -11.97
C ILE A 232 -3.24 -23.86 -11.52
N ASP A 233 -3.01 -22.58 -11.23
CA ASP A 233 -1.82 -22.14 -10.51
C ASP A 233 -2.06 -22.46 -9.03
N LEU A 234 -1.40 -23.51 -8.56
CA LEU A 234 -1.64 -24.15 -7.27
C LEU A 234 -0.37 -24.07 -6.41
N GLY A 235 -0.50 -23.68 -5.16
CA GLY A 235 0.69 -23.56 -4.33
C GLY A 235 0.42 -23.35 -2.86
N VAL A 236 1.54 -23.17 -2.16
CA VAL A 236 1.64 -22.94 -0.72
C VAL A 236 2.45 -21.69 -0.43
N LYS A 237 2.11 -21.00 0.65
CA LYS A 237 2.80 -19.80 1.14
C LYS A 237 3.12 -19.96 2.62
N GLY A 238 4.32 -19.54 3.01
CA GLY A 238 4.74 -19.60 4.42
C GLY A 238 6.06 -18.87 4.65
N LYS A 239 6.37 -18.61 5.91
CA LYS A 239 7.63 -17.97 6.33
C LYS A 239 8.69 -18.95 6.79
N ASN A 240 8.27 -20.14 7.21
CA ASN A 240 9.14 -21.23 7.63
C ASN A 240 9.46 -22.12 6.43
N GLU A 241 10.72 -22.17 6.03
CA GLU A 241 11.17 -22.92 4.86
C GLU A 241 10.95 -24.43 4.97
N SER A 242 11.10 -25.01 6.18
CA SER A 242 10.93 -26.45 6.37
C SER A 242 9.48 -26.85 6.18
N SER A 243 8.56 -26.22 6.94
CA SER A 243 7.12 -26.44 6.81
C SER A 243 6.62 -26.18 5.39
N LEU A 244 7.10 -25.10 4.77
CA LEU A 244 6.73 -24.73 3.42
C LEU A 244 7.12 -25.80 2.39
N LYS A 245 8.37 -26.32 2.49
CA LYS A 245 8.87 -27.36 1.59
C LYS A 245 8.13 -28.67 1.80
N GLU A 246 7.94 -29.10 3.04
CA GLU A 246 7.18 -30.32 3.36
C GLU A 246 5.75 -30.26 2.86
N ALA A 247 5.05 -29.13 3.07
CA ALA A 247 3.70 -28.89 2.58
C ALA A 247 3.65 -28.90 1.04
N TYR A 248 4.64 -28.32 0.39
CA TYR A 248 4.72 -28.30 -1.07
C TYR A 248 4.97 -29.70 -1.67
N ASP A 249 5.88 -30.47 -1.07
CA ASP A 249 6.17 -31.84 -1.50
C ASP A 249 4.93 -32.73 -1.30
N PHE A 250 4.19 -32.57 -0.19
CA PHE A 250 2.91 -33.22 0.03
C PHE A 250 1.87 -32.82 -1.04
N LEU A 251 1.74 -31.50 -1.31
CA LEU A 251 0.82 -31.01 -2.35
C LEU A 251 1.09 -31.65 -3.71
N ARG A 252 2.35 -31.75 -4.11
CA ARG A 252 2.74 -32.37 -5.39
C ARG A 252 2.36 -33.85 -5.43
N GLY A 253 2.58 -34.56 -4.32
CA GLY A 253 2.16 -35.97 -4.21
C GLY A 253 0.66 -36.14 -4.38
N GLU A 254 -0.12 -35.28 -3.74
CA GLU A 254 -1.59 -35.30 -3.80
C GLU A 254 -2.11 -34.95 -5.21
N VAL A 255 -1.51 -33.98 -5.90
CA VAL A 255 -1.86 -33.67 -7.29
C VAL A 255 -1.71 -34.89 -8.19
N LEU A 256 -0.60 -35.63 -8.06
CA LEU A 256 -0.38 -36.87 -8.85
C LEU A 256 -1.38 -37.96 -8.44
N ARG A 257 -1.65 -38.12 -7.16
CA ARG A 257 -2.60 -39.11 -6.62
C ARG A 257 -4.02 -38.94 -7.21
N VAL A 258 -4.47 -37.67 -7.37
CA VAL A 258 -5.79 -37.38 -7.92
C VAL A 258 -5.81 -37.29 -9.45
N GLY A 259 -4.71 -37.62 -10.13
CA GLY A 259 -4.60 -37.69 -11.59
C GLY A 259 -4.24 -36.40 -12.29
N GLY A 260 -3.80 -35.40 -11.55
CA GLY A 260 -3.26 -34.15 -12.11
C GLY A 260 -1.89 -34.34 -12.75
N ARG A 261 -1.54 -33.42 -13.63
CA ARG A 261 -0.21 -33.33 -14.24
C ARG A 261 0.34 -31.93 -14.08
N PHE A 262 1.66 -31.81 -13.90
CA PHE A 262 2.31 -30.50 -13.94
C PHE A 262 3.13 -30.34 -15.21
N SER A 263 3.22 -29.09 -15.65
CA SER A 263 4.24 -28.64 -16.59
C SER A 263 5.29 -27.85 -15.79
N PHE A 264 6.53 -28.09 -16.07
CA PHE A 264 7.66 -27.34 -15.57
C PHE A 264 7.98 -26.17 -16.49
#